data_9e75606b8e75fbd9725d81fbe450eebb
#
_entry.id   9e75606b8e75fbd9725d81fbe450eebb
#
_cell.length_a   1.000
_cell.length_b   1.000
_cell.length_c   1.000
_cell.angle_alpha   90.00
_cell.angle_beta   90.00
_cell.angle_gamma   90.00
#
_symmetry.space_group_name_H-M   'P 1'
#
loop_
_entity.id
_entity.type
_entity.pdbx_description
1 polymer ?
#
loop_
_entity_poly.entity_id
_entity_poly.type
_entity_poly.pdbx_seq_one_letter_code
_entity_poly.pdbx_strand_id
1 'polypeptide(L)'
;MEDAAAIARVLEAAGADVLNVSNGNNFNANANCEPYSYDSFWKAHVTRAVKEAISIPLIATNTIKDPLVAEETLEKGLCDFVALGRALIADPFFMNKAAKGDVVGIRKCIGCMYCREQLYAQLPVKCALNPRVGYESVYPLVPEQDGAGRVVAVIGGGPAGMFAAITAAQAGARVLLLEKNDRLGK
;
A
#
# COMPACT_ATOMS: atom_id res chain seq x y z
N MET A 1 20.06 2.40 18.16
CA MET A 1 20.58 1.61 17.04
C MET A 1 21.34 0.40 17.57
N GLU A 2 22.27 0.60 18.47
CA GLU A 2 23.04 -0.48 19.12
C GLU A 2 22.13 -1.53 19.79
N ASP A 3 21.09 -1.10 20.52
CA ASP A 3 20.13 -1.99 21.15
C ASP A 3 19.38 -2.87 20.14
N ALA A 4 18.97 -2.29 18.99
CA ALA A 4 18.26 -3.07 17.97
C ALA A 4 19.15 -4.17 17.38
N ALA A 5 20.41 -3.86 17.11
CA ALA A 5 21.40 -4.82 16.63
C ALA A 5 21.72 -5.90 17.70
N ALA A 6 21.83 -5.50 18.96
CA ALA A 6 22.06 -6.43 20.07
C ALA A 6 20.88 -7.40 20.25
N ILE A 7 19.66 -6.88 20.26
CA ILE A 7 18.44 -7.70 20.34
C ILE A 7 18.36 -8.68 19.15
N ALA A 8 18.68 -8.23 17.94
CA ALA A 8 18.64 -9.07 16.74
C ALA A 8 19.61 -10.25 16.85
N ARG A 9 20.83 -10.03 17.32
CA ARG A 9 21.81 -11.12 17.57
C ARG A 9 21.31 -12.13 18.61
N VAL A 10 20.66 -11.66 19.67
CA VAL A 10 20.09 -12.56 20.71
C VAL A 10 18.98 -13.41 20.10
N LEU A 11 18.11 -12.84 19.28
CA LEU A 11 17.04 -13.58 18.62
C LEU A 11 17.59 -14.62 17.64
N GLU A 12 18.59 -14.25 16.83
CA GLU A 12 19.28 -15.19 15.94
C GLU A 12 19.93 -16.35 16.71
N ALA A 13 20.67 -16.04 17.79
CA ALA A 13 21.29 -17.04 18.65
C ALA A 13 20.27 -17.94 19.36
N ALA A 14 19.06 -17.45 19.60
CA ALA A 14 17.94 -18.21 20.15
C ALA A 14 17.23 -19.10 19.11
N GLY A 15 17.66 -19.08 17.84
CA GLY A 15 17.14 -19.94 16.77
C GLY A 15 16.03 -19.32 15.90
N ALA A 16 15.98 -18.01 15.82
CA ALA A 16 15.11 -17.37 14.83
C ALA A 16 15.62 -17.60 13.40
N ASP A 17 14.74 -17.99 12.48
CA ASP A 17 15.08 -18.24 11.06
C ASP A 17 15.00 -16.98 10.19
N VAL A 18 14.23 -15.98 10.62
CA VAL A 18 14.01 -14.72 9.91
C VAL A 18 13.60 -13.62 10.89
N LEU A 19 14.03 -12.40 10.66
CA LEU A 19 13.57 -11.24 11.44
C LEU A 19 12.75 -10.27 10.58
N ASN A 20 11.61 -9.84 11.11
CA ASN A 20 10.82 -8.75 10.52
C ASN A 20 11.08 -7.47 11.34
N VAL A 21 11.74 -6.50 10.74
CA VAL A 21 12.12 -5.25 11.40
C VAL A 21 11.02 -4.21 11.21
N SER A 22 10.30 -3.95 12.31
CA SER A 22 9.40 -2.81 12.40
C SER A 22 9.89 -1.84 13.48
N ASN A 23 9.30 -0.66 13.56
CA ASN A 23 9.70 0.35 14.51
C ASN A 23 8.48 1.08 15.06
N GLY A 24 8.64 1.61 16.28
CA GLY A 24 7.58 2.30 17.00
C GLY A 24 6.77 1.37 17.90
N ASN A 25 6.04 1.99 18.79
CA ASN A 25 5.14 1.35 19.73
C ASN A 25 3.90 2.22 19.95
N ASN A 26 3.00 1.81 20.82
CA ASN A 26 1.76 2.53 21.10
C ASN A 26 1.98 3.93 21.73
N PHE A 27 3.13 4.16 22.38
CA PHE A 27 3.49 5.47 22.94
C PHE A 27 4.03 6.43 21.87
N ASN A 28 4.53 5.91 20.76
CA ASN A 28 4.96 6.67 19.59
C ASN A 28 4.18 6.24 18.35
N ALA A 29 2.91 6.59 18.35
CA ALA A 29 1.96 6.16 17.34
C ALA A 29 2.37 6.55 15.91
N ASN A 30 3.00 7.72 15.73
CA ASN A 30 3.47 8.17 14.42
C ASN A 30 4.68 7.38 13.90
N ALA A 31 5.52 6.85 14.79
CA ALA A 31 6.63 5.99 14.41
C ALA A 31 6.18 4.54 14.13
N ASN A 32 5.05 4.11 14.67
CA ASN A 32 4.48 2.80 14.42
C ASN A 32 3.76 2.74 13.06
N CYS A 33 3.01 3.79 12.73
CA CYS A 33 2.26 3.87 11.49
C CYS A 33 2.30 5.31 10.96
N GLU A 34 3.18 5.57 10.03
CA GLU A 34 3.53 6.92 9.60
C GLU A 34 2.47 7.53 8.68
N PRO A 35 2.06 8.80 8.93
CA PRO A 35 1.24 9.58 8.02
C PRO A 35 2.01 10.00 6.75
N TYR A 36 1.34 10.75 5.89
CA TYR A 36 1.89 11.19 4.59
C TYR A 36 3.15 12.06 4.69
N SER A 37 3.34 12.73 5.83
CA SER A 37 4.48 13.64 6.08
C SER A 37 5.82 12.95 6.26
N TYR A 38 5.82 11.61 6.34
CA TYR A 38 7.05 10.83 6.41
C TYR A 38 7.45 10.31 5.03
N ASP A 39 8.72 10.40 4.73
CA ASP A 39 9.30 9.85 3.51
C ASP A 39 9.11 8.32 3.45
N SER A 40 9.07 7.80 2.23
CA SER A 40 9.01 6.35 2.03
C SER A 40 10.29 5.72 2.60
N PHE A 41 10.11 4.68 3.43
CA PHE A 41 11.22 3.94 4.06
C PHE A 41 12.22 4.80 4.84
N TRP A 42 11.77 5.87 5.48
CA TRP A 42 12.61 6.78 6.29
C TRP A 42 13.40 6.08 7.40
N LYS A 43 13.00 4.87 7.78
CA LYS A 43 13.67 4.02 8.79
C LYS A 43 14.74 3.10 8.23
N ALA A 44 15.18 3.28 7.01
CA ALA A 44 16.24 2.49 6.37
C ALA A 44 17.49 2.31 7.26
N HIS A 45 17.82 3.33 8.08
CA HIS A 45 18.94 3.29 9.00
C HIS A 45 18.80 2.22 10.10
N VAL A 46 17.57 1.94 10.59
CA VAL A 46 17.32 0.87 11.57
C VAL A 46 17.47 -0.49 10.92
N THR A 47 16.85 -0.65 9.74
CA THR A 47 16.92 -1.88 8.95
C THR A 47 18.36 -2.24 8.63
N ARG A 48 19.17 -1.25 8.19
CA ARG A 48 20.60 -1.43 7.90
C ARG A 48 21.37 -1.92 9.12
N ALA A 49 21.21 -1.26 10.29
CA ALA A 49 21.91 -1.64 11.50
C ALA A 49 21.59 -3.06 11.97
N VAL A 50 20.34 -3.51 11.78
CA VAL A 50 19.97 -4.90 12.07
C VAL A 50 20.56 -5.84 11.03
N LYS A 51 20.48 -5.52 9.73
CA LYS A 51 21.01 -6.37 8.65
C LYS A 51 22.50 -6.61 8.78
N GLU A 52 23.27 -5.60 9.15
CA GLU A 52 24.70 -5.70 9.39
C GLU A 52 25.07 -6.53 10.64
N ALA A 53 24.11 -6.79 11.53
CA ALA A 53 24.33 -7.46 12.79
C ALA A 53 23.99 -8.96 12.78
N ILE A 54 23.27 -9.44 11.77
CA ILE A 54 22.74 -10.80 11.65
C ILE A 54 23.10 -11.44 10.31
N SER A 55 23.06 -12.79 10.27
CA SER A 55 23.27 -13.56 9.06
C SER A 55 22.00 -14.17 8.47
N ILE A 56 20.93 -14.24 9.28
CA ILE A 56 19.62 -14.75 8.83
C ILE A 56 18.86 -13.73 7.98
N PRO A 57 17.89 -14.17 7.15
CA PRO A 57 17.09 -13.28 6.34
C PRO A 57 16.35 -12.21 7.12
N LEU A 58 16.25 -11.01 6.53
CA LEU A 58 15.60 -9.86 7.12
C LEU A 58 14.48 -9.32 6.22
N ILE A 59 13.31 -9.09 6.83
CA ILE A 59 12.16 -8.46 6.19
C ILE A 59 12.12 -6.99 6.63
N ALA A 60 12.19 -6.07 5.67
CA ALA A 60 11.97 -4.64 5.91
C ALA A 60 10.49 -4.31 5.83
N THR A 61 10.02 -3.50 6.76
CA THR A 61 8.64 -3.03 6.78
C THR A 61 8.59 -1.53 7.10
N ASN A 62 7.41 -0.99 7.14
CA ASN A 62 7.06 0.41 7.40
C ASN A 62 7.30 1.37 6.22
N THR A 63 6.23 2.01 5.83
CA THR A 63 6.21 3.16 4.89
C THR A 63 6.76 2.87 3.49
N ILE A 64 6.97 1.62 3.12
CA ILE A 64 7.26 1.24 1.73
C ILE A 64 5.92 1.28 0.98
N LYS A 65 5.75 2.30 0.13
CA LYS A 65 4.50 2.60 -0.58
C LYS A 65 4.69 2.68 -2.10
N ASP A 66 5.94 2.63 -2.53
CA ASP A 66 6.36 2.72 -3.93
C ASP A 66 7.15 1.47 -4.31
N PRO A 67 6.83 0.80 -5.43
CA PRO A 67 7.58 -0.38 -5.86
C PRO A 67 9.05 -0.06 -6.19
N LEU A 68 9.34 1.15 -6.66
CA LEU A 68 10.73 1.55 -6.93
C LEU A 68 11.55 1.66 -5.64
N VAL A 69 10.94 2.15 -4.55
CA VAL A 69 11.60 2.18 -3.24
C VAL A 69 11.80 0.76 -2.69
N ALA A 70 10.84 -0.13 -2.92
CA ALA A 70 10.97 -1.53 -2.52
C ALA A 70 12.15 -2.21 -3.25
N GLU A 71 12.24 -2.04 -4.56
CA GLU A 71 13.33 -2.58 -5.39
C GLU A 71 14.68 -2.00 -4.98
N GLU A 72 14.80 -0.69 -4.87
CA GLU A 72 16.02 -0.02 -4.44
C GLU A 72 16.52 -0.52 -3.06
N THR A 73 15.58 -0.83 -2.16
CA THR A 73 15.90 -1.35 -0.83
C THR A 73 16.53 -2.74 -0.91
N LEU A 74 16.00 -3.59 -1.79
CA LEU A 74 16.54 -4.94 -2.06
C LEU A 74 17.88 -4.87 -2.78
N GLU A 75 17.99 -4.07 -3.84
CA GLU A 75 19.24 -3.89 -4.63
C GLU A 75 20.40 -3.38 -3.77
N LYS A 76 20.12 -2.49 -2.81
CA LYS A 76 21.11 -1.99 -1.85
C LYS A 76 21.48 -3.00 -0.76
N GLY A 77 20.88 -4.18 -0.75
CA GLY A 77 21.12 -5.22 0.25
C GLY A 77 20.71 -4.81 1.68
N LEU A 78 19.77 -3.87 1.81
CA LEU A 78 19.28 -3.42 3.13
C LEU A 78 18.38 -4.47 3.79
N CYS A 79 17.77 -5.35 3.00
CA CYS A 79 16.95 -6.46 3.46
C CYS A 79 16.89 -7.54 2.37
N ASP A 80 16.36 -8.70 2.72
CA ASP A 80 16.14 -9.81 1.78
C ASP A 80 14.70 -9.84 1.26
N PHE A 81 13.76 -9.29 2.04
CA PHE A 81 12.35 -9.19 1.70
C PHE A 81 11.76 -7.85 2.16
N VAL A 82 10.67 -7.44 1.52
CA VAL A 82 9.87 -6.29 1.93
C VAL A 82 8.46 -6.72 2.33
N ALA A 83 7.95 -6.17 3.43
CA ALA A 83 6.57 -6.37 3.87
C ALA A 83 5.74 -5.12 3.58
N LEU A 84 4.63 -5.30 2.88
CA LEU A 84 3.72 -4.25 2.45
C LEU A 84 2.37 -4.40 3.15
N GLY A 85 1.96 -3.40 3.93
CA GLY A 85 0.64 -3.37 4.56
C GLY A 85 -0.30 -2.42 3.82
N ARG A 86 -0.22 -1.13 4.14
CA ARG A 86 -1.12 -0.10 3.59
C ARG A 86 -1.05 0.04 2.06
N ALA A 87 0.07 -0.30 1.44
CA ALA A 87 0.20 -0.33 -0.01
C ALA A 87 -0.76 -1.35 -0.63
N LEU A 88 -0.87 -2.55 -0.05
CA LEU A 88 -1.79 -3.60 -0.50
C LEU A 88 -3.26 -3.30 -0.15
N ILE A 89 -3.52 -2.57 0.95
CA ILE A 89 -4.87 -2.05 1.24
C ILE A 89 -5.32 -1.05 0.16
N ALA A 90 -4.42 -0.18 -0.28
CA ALA A 90 -4.71 0.80 -1.33
C ALA A 90 -4.86 0.16 -2.71
N ASP A 91 -3.98 -0.78 -3.04
CA ASP A 91 -4.01 -1.52 -4.30
C ASP A 91 -3.70 -3.02 -4.08
N PRO A 92 -4.70 -3.91 -4.08
CA PRO A 92 -4.49 -5.34 -3.89
C PRO A 92 -3.66 -5.98 -5.02
N PHE A 93 -3.57 -5.33 -6.19
CA PHE A 93 -2.77 -5.77 -7.33
C PHE A 93 -1.38 -5.12 -7.39
N PHE A 94 -0.95 -4.46 -6.32
CA PHE A 94 0.34 -3.75 -6.26
C PHE A 94 1.49 -4.60 -6.80
N MET A 95 1.68 -5.82 -6.26
CA MET A 95 2.77 -6.70 -6.67
C MET A 95 2.65 -7.17 -8.11
N ASN A 96 1.42 -7.52 -8.55
CA ASN A 96 1.17 -7.95 -9.92
C ASN A 96 1.46 -6.84 -10.94
N LYS A 97 1.17 -5.59 -10.60
CA LYS A 97 1.47 -4.42 -11.43
C LYS A 97 2.96 -4.10 -11.40
N ALA A 98 3.59 -4.13 -10.23
CA ALA A 98 5.03 -3.92 -10.09
C ALA A 98 5.83 -4.94 -10.94
N ALA A 99 5.49 -6.22 -10.87
CA ALA A 99 6.13 -7.28 -11.65
C ALA A 99 5.99 -7.10 -13.18
N LYS A 100 4.96 -6.35 -13.63
CA LYS A 100 4.74 -6.00 -15.04
C LYS A 100 5.36 -4.67 -15.44
N GLY A 101 6.00 -3.95 -14.51
CA GLY A 101 6.51 -2.60 -14.74
C GLY A 101 5.42 -1.52 -14.81
N ASP A 102 4.17 -1.83 -14.48
CA ASP A 102 3.05 -0.87 -14.47
C ASP A 102 3.02 -0.03 -13.19
N VAL A 103 4.08 0.75 -12.96
CA VAL A 103 4.23 1.61 -11.79
C VAL A 103 3.17 2.71 -11.73
N VAL A 104 2.76 3.22 -12.89
CA VAL A 104 1.75 4.29 -13.02
C VAL A 104 0.36 3.78 -12.68
N GLY A 105 0.03 2.55 -13.02
CA GLY A 105 -1.25 1.92 -12.71
C GLY A 105 -1.43 1.56 -11.23
N ILE A 106 -0.37 1.63 -10.40
CA ILE A 106 -0.46 1.35 -8.97
C ILE A 106 -1.09 2.52 -8.23
N ARG A 107 -2.15 2.26 -7.46
CA ARG A 107 -2.71 3.20 -6.47
C ARG A 107 -1.82 3.24 -5.24
N LYS A 108 -0.85 4.14 -5.23
CA LYS A 108 0.09 4.28 -4.11
C LYS A 108 -0.64 4.82 -2.87
N CYS A 109 -0.41 4.19 -1.71
CA CYS A 109 -0.96 4.66 -0.45
C CYS A 109 -0.51 6.09 -0.14
N ILE A 110 -1.46 6.99 0.09
CA ILE A 110 -1.19 8.42 0.39
C ILE A 110 -0.91 8.69 1.87
N GLY A 111 -0.91 7.67 2.73
CA GLY A 111 -0.65 7.86 4.16
C GLY A 111 -1.70 8.68 4.92
N CYS A 112 -2.95 8.71 4.46
CA CYS A 112 -4.05 9.49 5.04
C CYS A 112 -4.51 8.99 6.42
N MET A 113 -4.06 7.82 6.85
CA MET A 113 -4.37 7.19 8.13
C MET A 113 -5.83 6.75 8.34
N TYR A 114 -6.70 6.90 7.35
CA TYR A 114 -8.12 6.53 7.48
C TYR A 114 -8.34 5.06 7.85
N CYS A 115 -7.57 4.13 7.25
CA CYS A 115 -7.62 2.71 7.62
C CYS A 115 -7.27 2.47 9.10
N ARG A 116 -6.31 3.22 9.64
CA ARG A 116 -5.89 3.14 11.03
C ARG A 116 -6.95 3.71 11.98
N GLU A 117 -7.56 4.84 11.63
CA GLU A 117 -8.67 5.42 12.38
C GLU A 117 -9.81 4.42 12.54
N GLN A 118 -10.23 3.76 11.45
CA GLN A 118 -11.25 2.72 11.50
C GLN A 118 -10.84 1.56 12.43
N LEU A 119 -9.59 1.10 12.34
CA LEU A 119 -9.07 0.02 13.18
C LEU A 119 -9.10 0.38 14.66
N TYR A 120 -8.68 1.60 15.04
CA TYR A 120 -8.75 2.05 16.45
C TYR A 120 -10.17 2.25 16.94
N ALA A 121 -11.10 2.60 16.06
CA ALA A 121 -12.52 2.68 16.38
C ALA A 121 -13.21 1.29 16.43
N GLN A 122 -12.43 0.21 16.23
CA GLN A 122 -12.96 -1.18 16.14
C GLN A 122 -14.01 -1.34 15.04
N LEU A 123 -13.88 -0.58 13.97
CA LEU A 123 -14.71 -0.64 12.79
C LEU A 123 -14.02 -1.41 11.65
N PRO A 124 -14.77 -1.91 10.67
CA PRO A 124 -14.19 -2.51 9.48
C PRO A 124 -13.20 -1.57 8.79
N VAL A 125 -12.07 -2.10 8.37
CA VAL A 125 -11.02 -1.32 7.67
C VAL A 125 -11.59 -0.70 6.40
N LYS A 126 -11.30 0.59 6.19
CA LYS A 126 -11.64 1.33 4.97
C LYS A 126 -10.41 2.03 4.41
N CYS A 127 -10.41 2.28 3.12
CA CYS A 127 -9.35 3.03 2.46
C CYS A 127 -9.93 4.19 1.64
N ALA A 128 -9.30 5.37 1.73
CA ALA A 128 -9.72 6.54 0.96
C ALA A 128 -9.54 6.35 -0.56
N LEU A 129 -8.63 5.45 -0.98
CA LEU A 129 -8.33 5.18 -2.38
C LEU A 129 -8.96 3.90 -2.92
N ASN A 130 -9.29 2.95 -2.04
CA ASN A 130 -9.86 1.67 -2.41
C ASN A 130 -11.20 1.44 -1.69
N PRO A 131 -12.32 1.77 -2.32
CA PRO A 131 -13.65 1.63 -1.72
C PRO A 131 -14.09 0.18 -1.53
N ARG A 132 -13.36 -0.79 -2.11
CA ARG A 132 -13.71 -2.22 -2.05
C ARG A 132 -13.14 -2.92 -0.81
N VAL A 133 -12.22 -2.29 -0.07
CA VAL A 133 -11.62 -2.88 1.13
C VAL A 133 -12.68 -3.29 2.14
N GLY A 134 -12.66 -4.57 2.53
CA GLY A 134 -13.62 -5.17 3.44
C GLY A 134 -14.99 -5.50 2.82
N TYR A 135 -15.16 -5.25 1.53
CA TYR A 135 -16.39 -5.53 0.79
C TYR A 135 -16.12 -6.36 -0.47
N GLU A 136 -15.00 -7.07 -0.53
CA GLU A 136 -14.55 -7.80 -1.72
C GLU A 136 -15.53 -8.93 -2.12
N SER A 137 -16.28 -9.47 -1.17
CA SER A 137 -17.33 -10.46 -1.42
C SER A 137 -18.57 -9.88 -2.10
N VAL A 138 -18.80 -8.56 -1.96
CA VAL A 138 -19.96 -7.84 -2.54
C VAL A 138 -19.53 -7.09 -3.80
N TYR A 139 -18.34 -6.49 -3.75
CA TYR A 139 -17.76 -5.71 -4.84
C TYR A 139 -16.45 -6.36 -5.28
N PRO A 140 -16.49 -7.33 -6.21
CA PRO A 140 -15.31 -8.07 -6.63
C PRO A 140 -14.22 -7.13 -7.15
N LEU A 141 -12.95 -7.48 -6.88
CA LEU A 141 -11.78 -6.68 -7.28
C LEU A 141 -11.66 -6.56 -8.80
N VAL A 142 -12.04 -7.62 -9.50
CA VAL A 142 -12.16 -7.63 -10.96
C VAL A 142 -13.64 -7.54 -11.29
N PRO A 143 -14.11 -6.48 -11.98
CA PRO A 143 -15.49 -6.34 -12.40
C PRO A 143 -15.91 -7.49 -13.32
N GLU A 144 -17.14 -7.97 -13.16
CA GLU A 144 -17.74 -8.87 -14.11
C GLU A 144 -17.88 -8.17 -15.48
N GLN A 145 -17.75 -8.92 -16.56
CA GLN A 145 -17.86 -8.37 -17.94
C GLN A 145 -19.34 -8.28 -18.38
N ASP A 146 -20.19 -7.75 -17.50
CA ASP A 146 -21.65 -7.63 -17.73
C ASP A 146 -22.05 -6.32 -18.42
N GLY A 147 -21.08 -5.43 -18.66
CA GLY A 147 -21.27 -4.14 -19.32
C GLY A 147 -21.24 -4.18 -20.86
N ALA A 148 -20.93 -5.33 -21.47
CA ALA A 148 -20.86 -5.46 -22.90
C ALA A 148 -22.18 -5.06 -23.59
N GLY A 149 -22.10 -4.18 -24.60
CA GLY A 149 -23.27 -3.64 -25.31
C GLY A 149 -24.04 -2.55 -24.57
N ARG A 150 -23.67 -2.19 -23.35
CA ARG A 150 -24.30 -1.11 -22.59
C ARG A 150 -23.56 0.21 -22.83
N VAL A 151 -24.31 1.31 -22.75
CA VAL A 151 -23.79 2.68 -22.73
C VAL A 151 -24.12 3.29 -21.38
N VAL A 152 -23.08 3.72 -20.66
CA VAL A 152 -23.22 4.34 -19.33
C VAL A 152 -22.82 5.81 -19.43
N ALA A 153 -23.74 6.71 -19.10
CA ALA A 153 -23.46 8.14 -18.97
C ALA A 153 -23.18 8.48 -17.50
N VAL A 154 -22.02 9.06 -17.24
CA VAL A 154 -21.61 9.54 -15.92
C VAL A 154 -21.60 11.07 -15.97
N ILE A 155 -22.38 11.70 -15.09
CA ILE A 155 -22.47 13.16 -15.01
C ILE A 155 -21.64 13.65 -13.83
N GLY A 156 -20.61 14.43 -14.11
CA GLY A 156 -19.65 14.97 -13.15
C GLY A 156 -18.33 14.20 -13.14
N GLY A 157 -17.24 14.92 -13.40
CA GLY A 157 -15.86 14.42 -13.48
C GLY A 157 -15.07 14.52 -12.17
N GLY A 158 -15.75 14.59 -11.02
CA GLY A 158 -15.12 14.50 -9.71
C GLY A 158 -14.61 13.08 -9.39
N PRO A 159 -13.95 12.86 -8.24
CA PRO A 159 -13.39 11.54 -7.88
C PRO A 159 -14.40 10.38 -7.96
N ALA A 160 -15.63 10.58 -7.50
CA ALA A 160 -16.68 9.56 -7.56
C ALA A 160 -17.09 9.25 -9.00
N GLY A 161 -17.30 10.28 -9.84
CA GLY A 161 -17.67 10.09 -11.24
C GLY A 161 -16.54 9.44 -12.05
N MET A 162 -15.31 9.86 -11.85
CA MET A 162 -14.14 9.22 -12.49
C MET A 162 -14.05 7.74 -12.10
N PHE A 163 -14.24 7.41 -10.81
CA PHE A 163 -14.18 6.02 -10.35
C PHE A 163 -15.33 5.19 -10.92
N ALA A 164 -16.55 5.75 -10.98
CA ALA A 164 -17.70 5.09 -11.60
C ALA A 164 -17.47 4.83 -13.09
N ALA A 165 -16.93 5.83 -13.82
CA ALA A 165 -16.58 5.70 -15.22
C ALA A 165 -15.54 4.60 -15.48
N ILE A 166 -14.47 4.57 -14.68
CA ILE A 166 -13.43 3.54 -14.75
C ILE A 166 -14.04 2.15 -14.48
N THR A 167 -14.86 2.01 -13.45
CA THR A 167 -15.47 0.72 -13.08
C THR A 167 -16.40 0.20 -14.19
N ALA A 168 -17.22 1.07 -14.75
CA ALA A 168 -18.11 0.70 -15.86
C ALA A 168 -17.33 0.31 -17.13
N ALA A 169 -16.24 1.04 -17.43
CA ALA A 169 -15.37 0.71 -18.56
C ALA A 169 -14.65 -0.64 -18.35
N GLN A 170 -14.18 -0.91 -17.14
CA GLN A 170 -13.58 -2.18 -16.77
C GLN A 170 -14.58 -3.35 -16.84
N ALA A 171 -15.87 -3.10 -16.64
CA ALA A 171 -16.94 -4.07 -16.85
C ALA A 171 -17.32 -4.26 -18.34
N GLY A 172 -16.65 -3.57 -19.26
CA GLY A 172 -16.88 -3.69 -20.71
C GLY A 172 -17.92 -2.74 -21.29
N ALA A 173 -18.45 -1.78 -20.52
CA ALA A 173 -19.42 -0.81 -21.02
C ALA A 173 -18.71 0.32 -21.83
N ARG A 174 -19.44 0.87 -22.83
CA ARG A 174 -19.10 2.16 -23.42
C ARG A 174 -19.46 3.28 -22.45
N VAL A 175 -18.50 4.10 -22.05
CA VAL A 175 -18.72 5.14 -21.04
C VAL A 175 -18.64 6.53 -21.68
N LEU A 176 -19.61 7.39 -21.31
CA LEU A 176 -19.63 8.82 -21.60
C LEU A 176 -19.50 9.56 -20.26
N LEU A 177 -18.33 10.17 -20.03
CA LEU A 177 -18.12 11.01 -18.84
C LEU A 177 -18.33 12.48 -19.23
N LEU A 178 -19.34 13.11 -18.63
CA LEU A 178 -19.73 14.50 -18.89
C LEU A 178 -19.29 15.38 -17.72
N GLU A 179 -18.47 16.37 -18.00
CA GLU A 179 -17.99 17.36 -17.03
C GLU A 179 -18.27 18.78 -17.56
N LYS A 180 -18.76 19.66 -16.69
CA LYS A 180 -19.06 21.04 -17.06
C LYS A 180 -17.84 21.94 -17.16
N ASN A 181 -16.76 21.55 -16.49
CA ASN A 181 -15.51 22.30 -16.50
C ASN A 181 -14.59 21.78 -17.61
N ASP A 182 -13.51 22.52 -17.86
CA ASP A 182 -12.46 22.24 -18.83
C ASP A 182 -11.54 21.07 -18.45
N ARG A 183 -11.63 20.60 -17.21
CA ARG A 183 -10.82 19.49 -16.69
C ARG A 183 -11.55 18.68 -15.64
N LEU A 184 -11.13 17.42 -15.48
CA LEU A 184 -11.62 16.52 -14.44
C LEU A 184 -11.00 16.85 -13.08
N GLY A 185 -11.67 16.43 -12.01
CA GLY A 185 -11.15 16.55 -10.64
C GLY A 185 -11.24 17.96 -10.05
N LYS A 186 -12.09 18.82 -10.60
CA LYS A 186 -12.31 20.18 -10.10
C LYS A 186 -13.44 20.25 -9.09
#